data_cadafe94ace0883438532bd743b1d11b
#
_entry.id   cadafe94ace0883438532bd743b1d11b
#
_cell.length_a   1.000
_cell.length_b   1.000
_cell.length_c   1.000
_cell.angle_alpha   90.00
_cell.angle_beta   90.00
_cell.angle_gamma   90.00
#
_symmetry.space_group_name_H-M   'P 1'
#
loop_
_entity.id
_entity.type
_entity.pdbx_description
1 polymer ?
#
loop_
_entity_poly.entity_id
_entity_poly.type
_entity_poly.pdbx_seq_one_letter_code
_entity_poly.pdbx_strand_id
1 'polypeptide(L)'
;MEFMGYVRPDGKVGARNYVAVIPSVTCANDVANAICHQVQGTITYLHHQGCCQMPPDLERVTDTLISLGMSPNVGAILIVSLGCEGTDHERMYKELSATGKHVEIIHIQELGGVSKAIQLGTDIARKLVIEISGLQRQPVDVSKIVMAIKCGASDTLSLIHISEPTRPEPISY
;
A
#
# COMPACT_ATOMS: atom_id res chain seq x y z
N MET A 1 26.15 -7.78 8.49
CA MET A 1 25.66 -6.52 9.12
C MET A 1 24.16 -6.68 9.36
N GLU A 2 23.66 -6.24 10.52
CA GLU A 2 22.24 -6.41 10.89
C GLU A 2 21.54 -5.06 11.06
N PHE A 3 20.23 -5.05 10.86
CA PHE A 3 19.36 -3.93 11.19
C PHE A 3 18.12 -4.41 11.94
N MET A 4 17.45 -3.51 12.64
CA MET A 4 16.21 -3.80 13.39
C MET A 4 15.01 -3.68 12.47
N GLY A 5 14.45 -4.82 12.01
CA GLY A 5 13.33 -4.90 11.07
C GLY A 5 12.12 -5.65 11.62
N TYR A 6 10.97 -5.43 10.99
CA TYR A 6 9.74 -6.17 11.26
C TYR A 6 9.64 -7.36 10.31
N VAL A 7 9.75 -8.57 10.85
CA VAL A 7 9.60 -9.81 10.06
C VAL A 7 8.11 -10.06 9.83
N ARG A 8 7.75 -10.27 8.57
CA ARG A 8 6.36 -10.55 8.16
C ARG A 8 6.11 -12.06 8.07
N PRO A 9 4.83 -12.50 8.12
CA PRO A 9 4.50 -13.92 8.00
C PRO A 9 5.03 -14.60 6.72
N ASP A 10 5.14 -13.83 5.62
CA ASP A 10 5.71 -14.28 4.34
C ASP A 10 7.26 -14.29 4.31
N GLY A 11 7.92 -14.01 5.43
CA GLY A 11 9.37 -13.96 5.58
C GLY A 11 10.05 -12.70 5.04
N LYS A 12 9.30 -11.74 4.48
CA LYS A 12 9.82 -10.42 4.10
C LYS A 12 10.06 -9.55 5.33
N VAL A 13 10.92 -8.54 5.18
CA VAL A 13 11.30 -7.66 6.29
C VAL A 13 11.03 -6.21 5.95
N GLY A 14 10.26 -5.55 6.81
CA GLY A 14 9.98 -4.12 6.72
C GLY A 14 10.81 -3.30 7.71
N ALA A 15 11.28 -2.14 7.29
CA ALA A 15 11.89 -1.15 8.17
C ALA A 15 10.84 -0.31 8.91
N ARG A 16 9.59 -0.34 8.44
CA ARG A 16 8.44 0.38 8.99
C ARG A 16 7.29 -0.59 9.30
N ASN A 17 6.28 -0.09 10.03
CA ASN A 17 5.12 -0.87 10.44
C ASN A 17 3.87 0.01 10.41
N TYR A 18 3.31 0.21 9.20
CA TYR A 18 2.14 1.05 8.98
C TYR A 18 0.89 0.21 8.73
N VAL A 19 -0.27 0.79 9.04
CA VAL A 19 -1.54 0.35 8.48
C VAL A 19 -1.75 1.09 7.16
N ALA A 20 -1.89 0.36 6.06
CA ALA A 20 -2.22 0.96 4.76
C ALA A 20 -3.73 1.07 4.59
N VAL A 21 -4.23 2.28 4.40
CA VAL A 21 -5.62 2.56 4.00
C VAL A 21 -5.61 2.74 2.50
N ILE A 22 -6.08 1.73 1.76
CA ILE A 22 -5.95 1.66 0.30
C ILE A 22 -7.32 1.94 -0.35
N PRO A 23 -7.52 3.11 -0.99
CA PRO A 23 -8.70 3.31 -1.81
C PRO A 23 -8.63 2.43 -3.06
N SER A 24 -9.70 1.70 -3.38
CA SER A 24 -9.76 0.87 -4.59
C SER A 24 -10.01 1.70 -5.85
N VAL A 25 -10.50 2.92 -5.69
CA VAL A 25 -10.86 3.85 -6.76
C VAL A 25 -10.64 5.30 -6.33
N THR A 26 -10.41 6.18 -7.29
CA THR A 26 -10.22 7.62 -7.03
C THR A 26 -11.34 8.24 -6.18
N CYS A 27 -12.58 7.81 -6.36
CA CYS A 27 -13.74 8.32 -5.59
C CYS A 27 -13.68 7.99 -4.09
N ALA A 28 -12.87 7.01 -3.69
CA ALA A 28 -12.67 6.65 -2.29
C ALA A 28 -11.48 7.38 -1.64
N ASN A 29 -10.74 8.17 -2.40
CA ASN A 29 -9.54 8.87 -1.91
C ASN A 29 -9.81 9.76 -0.71
N ASP A 30 -10.88 10.56 -0.75
CA ASP A 30 -11.18 11.51 0.33
C ASP A 30 -11.52 10.78 1.64
N VAL A 31 -12.20 9.64 1.55
CA VAL A 31 -12.49 8.80 2.72
C VAL A 31 -11.21 8.20 3.29
N ALA A 32 -10.36 7.60 2.45
CA ALA A 32 -9.08 7.03 2.86
C ALA A 32 -8.16 8.10 3.49
N ASN A 33 -8.09 9.27 2.89
CA ASN A 33 -7.30 10.39 3.38
C ASN A 33 -7.84 10.92 4.73
N ALA A 34 -9.16 11.06 4.86
CA ALA A 34 -9.77 11.50 6.10
C ALA A 34 -9.53 10.52 7.27
N ILE A 35 -9.55 9.22 7.01
CA ILE A 35 -9.20 8.18 7.98
C ILE A 35 -7.74 8.34 8.41
N CYS A 36 -6.82 8.50 7.47
CA CYS A 36 -5.39 8.63 7.76
C CYS A 36 -5.06 9.89 8.56
N HIS A 37 -5.76 11.00 8.34
CA HIS A 37 -5.57 12.22 9.14
C HIS A 37 -6.04 12.05 10.60
N GLN A 38 -6.94 11.12 10.88
CA GLN A 38 -7.48 10.89 12.22
C GLN A 38 -6.70 9.82 13.02
N VAL A 39 -5.91 8.97 12.35
CA VAL A 39 -5.23 7.84 13.00
C VAL A 39 -3.74 7.86 12.68
N GLN A 40 -2.93 8.19 13.67
CA GLN A 40 -1.46 8.08 13.54
C GLN A 40 -1.03 6.62 13.32
N GLY A 41 0.01 6.42 12.50
CA GLY A 41 0.48 5.08 12.15
C GLY A 41 -0.17 4.50 10.90
N THR A 42 -1.07 5.25 10.27
CA THR A 42 -1.66 4.91 8.96
C THR A 42 -0.96 5.64 7.82
N ILE A 43 -1.03 5.06 6.63
CA ILE A 43 -0.64 5.67 5.36
C ILE A 43 -1.70 5.38 4.31
N THR A 44 -1.79 6.22 3.27
CA THR A 44 -2.67 5.97 2.14
C THR A 44 -1.94 6.13 0.81
N TYR A 45 -2.43 5.45 -0.22
CA TYR A 45 -1.91 5.49 -1.59
C TYR A 45 -2.97 6.11 -2.51
N LEU A 46 -3.12 7.45 -2.45
CA LEU A 46 -4.08 8.17 -3.28
C LEU A 46 -3.70 8.06 -4.76
N HIS A 47 -4.70 7.83 -5.60
CA HIS A 47 -4.52 7.67 -7.05
C HIS A 47 -5.75 8.19 -7.81
N HIS A 48 -5.63 8.34 -9.13
CA HIS A 48 -6.68 8.89 -9.99
C HIS A 48 -7.32 7.84 -10.92
N GLN A 49 -7.19 6.57 -10.59
CA GLN A 49 -7.59 5.43 -11.42
C GLN A 49 -8.74 4.64 -10.78
N GLY A 50 -9.13 3.54 -11.42
CA GLY A 50 -10.04 2.53 -10.85
C GLY A 50 -11.47 2.58 -11.38
N CYS A 51 -11.79 3.53 -12.29
CA CYS A 51 -13.11 3.63 -12.90
C CYS A 51 -12.99 4.11 -14.36
N CYS A 52 -13.95 3.70 -15.21
CA CYS A 52 -14.03 4.13 -16.62
C CYS A 52 -12.77 3.86 -17.44
N GLN A 53 -12.10 2.76 -17.18
CA GLN A 53 -10.91 2.31 -17.89
C GLN A 53 -11.18 1.02 -18.65
N MET A 54 -10.32 0.71 -19.62
CA MET A 54 -10.36 -0.57 -20.32
C MET A 54 -9.96 -1.73 -19.38
N PRO A 55 -10.52 -2.94 -19.57
CA PRO A 55 -10.23 -4.06 -18.66
C PRO A 55 -8.75 -4.33 -18.38
N PRO A 56 -7.83 -4.29 -19.37
CA PRO A 56 -6.40 -4.51 -19.10
C PRO A 56 -5.77 -3.43 -18.20
N ASP A 57 -6.28 -2.18 -18.27
CA ASP A 57 -5.81 -1.09 -17.41
C ASP A 57 -6.34 -1.22 -15.99
N LEU A 58 -7.61 -1.63 -15.84
CA LEU A 58 -8.20 -1.93 -14.53
C LEU A 58 -7.48 -3.08 -13.83
N GLU A 59 -7.11 -4.13 -14.56
CA GLU A 59 -6.31 -5.23 -14.04
C GLU A 59 -4.96 -4.74 -13.54
N ARG A 60 -4.27 -3.90 -14.32
CA ARG A 60 -2.99 -3.30 -13.92
C ARG A 60 -3.11 -2.41 -12.68
N VAL A 61 -4.19 -1.64 -12.56
CA VAL A 61 -4.47 -0.84 -11.36
C VAL A 61 -4.66 -1.76 -10.15
N THR A 62 -5.48 -2.80 -10.28
CA THR A 62 -5.69 -3.80 -9.24
C THR A 62 -4.38 -4.44 -8.79
N ASP A 63 -3.55 -4.91 -9.73
CA ASP A 63 -2.23 -5.50 -9.45
C ASP A 63 -1.29 -4.52 -8.73
N THR A 64 -1.33 -3.25 -9.14
CA THR A 64 -0.52 -2.20 -8.51
C THR A 64 -0.93 -1.97 -7.05
N LEU A 65 -2.24 -1.86 -6.78
CA LEU A 65 -2.76 -1.66 -5.42
C LEU A 65 -2.45 -2.88 -4.52
N ILE A 66 -2.58 -4.10 -5.06
CA ILE A 66 -2.18 -5.33 -4.37
C ILE A 66 -0.68 -5.27 -4.04
N SER A 67 0.16 -4.93 -5.01
CA SER A 67 1.62 -4.85 -4.82
C SER A 67 2.02 -3.83 -3.74
N LEU A 68 1.33 -2.68 -3.69
CA LEU A 68 1.53 -1.67 -2.64
C LEU A 68 1.15 -2.21 -1.25
N GLY A 69 0.03 -2.92 -1.14
CA GLY A 69 -0.39 -3.57 0.10
C GLY A 69 0.53 -4.72 0.54
N MET A 70 1.14 -5.41 -0.42
CA MET A 70 2.14 -6.46 -0.15
C MET A 70 3.46 -5.93 0.39
N SER A 71 3.72 -4.62 0.34
CA SER A 71 4.95 -4.02 0.87
C SER A 71 5.24 -4.52 2.29
N PRO A 72 6.48 -4.92 2.60
CA PRO A 72 6.85 -5.36 3.95
C PRO A 72 6.78 -4.24 5.00
N ASN A 73 6.74 -2.98 4.58
CA ASN A 73 6.54 -1.83 5.48
C ASN A 73 5.08 -1.68 5.96
N VAL A 74 4.15 -2.42 5.36
CA VAL A 74 2.73 -2.49 5.73
C VAL A 74 2.51 -3.69 6.64
N GLY A 75 1.98 -3.45 7.84
CA GLY A 75 1.66 -4.48 8.84
C GLY A 75 0.23 -4.99 8.75
N ALA A 76 -0.72 -4.09 8.47
CA ALA A 76 -2.14 -4.41 8.27
C ALA A 76 -2.75 -3.47 7.22
N ILE A 77 -3.93 -3.82 6.70
CA ILE A 77 -4.52 -3.15 5.54
C ILE A 77 -6.01 -2.89 5.80
N LEU A 78 -6.47 -1.69 5.44
CA LEU A 78 -7.87 -1.35 5.30
C LEU A 78 -8.14 -0.96 3.84
N ILE A 79 -8.93 -1.75 3.13
CA ILE A 79 -9.38 -1.42 1.77
C ILE A 79 -10.63 -0.55 1.88
N VAL A 80 -10.65 0.55 1.15
CA VAL A 80 -11.82 1.45 1.06
C VAL A 80 -12.38 1.37 -0.35
N SER A 81 -13.47 0.64 -0.50
CA SER A 81 -14.23 0.46 -1.75
C SER A 81 -15.37 1.47 -1.83
N LEU A 82 -15.68 1.94 -3.03
CA LEU A 82 -16.87 2.75 -3.27
C LEU A 82 -18.11 1.87 -3.37
N GLY A 83 -18.05 0.78 -4.14
CA GLY A 83 -19.15 -0.15 -4.43
C GLY A 83 -19.59 -0.18 -5.90
N CYS A 84 -19.02 0.66 -6.77
CA CYS A 84 -19.28 0.65 -8.23
C CYS A 84 -18.01 0.85 -9.07
N GLU A 85 -16.86 0.60 -8.48
CA GLU A 85 -15.57 0.68 -9.16
C GLU A 85 -15.35 -0.47 -10.16
N GLY A 86 -14.42 -0.23 -11.08
CA GLY A 86 -13.98 -1.25 -12.03
C GLY A 86 -12.81 -2.10 -11.53
N THR A 87 -12.12 -1.67 -10.48
CA THR A 87 -11.06 -2.48 -9.83
C THR A 87 -11.67 -3.65 -9.07
N ASP A 88 -10.96 -4.76 -9.06
CA ASP A 88 -11.38 -5.99 -8.35
C ASP A 88 -10.95 -5.95 -6.87
N HIS A 89 -11.78 -5.31 -6.05
CA HIS A 89 -11.53 -5.18 -4.60
C HIS A 89 -11.66 -6.53 -3.85
N GLU A 90 -12.44 -7.49 -4.37
CA GLU A 90 -12.52 -8.83 -3.79
C GLU A 90 -11.21 -9.60 -3.99
N ARG A 91 -10.63 -9.52 -5.19
CA ARG A 91 -9.32 -10.07 -5.48
C ARG A 91 -8.24 -9.40 -4.62
N MET A 92 -8.30 -8.08 -4.45
CA MET A 92 -7.40 -7.35 -3.56
C MET A 92 -7.47 -7.91 -2.14
N TYR A 93 -8.66 -8.05 -1.59
CA TYR A 93 -8.87 -8.62 -0.25
C TYR A 93 -8.29 -10.04 -0.14
N LYS A 94 -8.60 -10.90 -1.10
CA LYS A 94 -8.14 -12.30 -1.12
C LYS A 94 -6.62 -12.42 -1.19
N GLU A 95 -5.98 -11.73 -2.12
CA GLU A 95 -4.53 -11.82 -2.33
C GLU A 95 -3.75 -11.17 -1.18
N LEU A 96 -4.23 -10.06 -0.65
CA LEU A 96 -3.60 -9.40 0.48
C LEU A 96 -3.74 -10.22 1.77
N SER A 97 -4.89 -10.83 2.02
CA SER A 97 -5.10 -11.74 3.16
C SER A 97 -4.21 -12.98 3.08
N ALA A 98 -3.93 -13.48 1.87
CA ALA A 98 -3.04 -14.62 1.67
C ALA A 98 -1.60 -14.36 2.11
N THR A 99 -1.19 -13.09 2.28
CA THR A 99 0.13 -12.73 2.84
C THR A 99 0.24 -12.95 4.35
N GLY A 100 -0.86 -13.31 5.02
CA GLY A 100 -0.94 -13.45 6.48
C GLY A 100 -1.05 -12.12 7.22
N LYS A 101 -1.23 -11.00 6.54
CA LYS A 101 -1.54 -9.71 7.15
C LYS A 101 -3.03 -9.63 7.49
N HIS A 102 -3.37 -8.86 8.51
CA HIS A 102 -4.77 -8.54 8.80
C HIS A 102 -5.29 -7.54 7.75
N VAL A 103 -6.35 -7.92 7.06
CA VAL A 103 -6.99 -7.12 6.00
C VAL A 103 -8.46 -6.93 6.32
N GLU A 104 -8.91 -5.70 6.32
CA GLU A 104 -10.31 -5.31 6.43
C GLU A 104 -10.75 -4.57 5.18
N ILE A 105 -12.04 -4.60 4.88
CA ILE A 105 -12.64 -3.86 3.76
C ILE A 105 -13.92 -3.17 4.20
N ILE A 106 -14.12 -1.95 3.72
CA ILE A 106 -15.37 -1.20 3.89
C ILE A 106 -15.89 -0.73 2.53
N HIS A 107 -17.22 -0.71 2.38
CA HIS A 107 -17.91 -0.28 1.17
C HIS A 107 -18.71 1.00 1.46
N ILE A 108 -18.31 2.13 0.85
CA ILE A 108 -18.89 3.46 1.14
C ILE A 108 -20.40 3.49 0.87
N GLN A 109 -20.84 2.92 -0.24
CA GLN A 109 -22.26 2.93 -0.63
C GLN A 109 -23.11 2.08 0.31
N GLU A 110 -22.64 0.90 0.69
CA GLU A 110 -23.35 0.00 1.61
C GLU A 110 -23.50 0.59 3.01
N LEU A 111 -22.52 1.35 3.46
CA LEU A 111 -22.55 2.04 4.74
C LEU A 111 -23.48 3.27 4.74
N GLY A 112 -23.99 3.66 3.58
CA GLY A 112 -24.88 4.79 3.42
C GLY A 112 -24.17 6.15 3.36
N GLY A 113 -22.91 6.15 2.89
CA GLY A 113 -22.18 7.37 2.50
C GLY A 113 -20.89 7.64 3.27
N VAL A 114 -20.25 8.73 2.87
CA VAL A 114 -18.90 9.13 3.25
C VAL A 114 -18.72 9.26 4.78
N SER A 115 -19.63 9.94 5.46
CA SER A 115 -19.49 10.20 6.90
C SER A 115 -19.46 8.93 7.73
N LYS A 116 -20.33 7.97 7.42
CA LYS A 116 -20.36 6.67 8.11
C LYS A 116 -19.13 5.83 7.76
N ALA A 117 -18.69 5.88 6.51
CA ALA A 117 -17.50 5.17 6.07
C ALA A 117 -16.23 5.71 6.77
N ILE A 118 -16.10 7.03 6.93
CA ILE A 118 -14.99 7.64 7.68
C ILE A 118 -15.04 7.20 9.14
N GLN A 119 -16.20 7.25 9.79
CA GLN A 119 -16.34 6.85 11.19
C GLN A 119 -15.94 5.39 11.40
N LEU A 120 -16.56 4.47 10.67
CA LEU A 120 -16.25 3.03 10.77
C LEU A 120 -14.81 2.74 10.40
N GLY A 121 -14.31 3.31 9.29
CA GLY A 121 -12.94 3.13 8.84
C GLY A 121 -11.91 3.62 9.84
N THR A 122 -12.20 4.74 10.52
CA THR A 122 -11.34 5.26 11.60
C THR A 122 -11.28 4.30 12.78
N ASP A 123 -12.41 3.72 13.19
CA ASP A 123 -12.46 2.76 14.30
C ASP A 123 -11.72 1.45 13.94
N ILE A 124 -11.87 0.97 12.71
CA ILE A 124 -11.13 -0.19 12.20
C ILE A 124 -9.62 0.12 12.15
N ALA A 125 -9.23 1.26 11.56
CA ALA A 125 -7.83 1.66 11.45
C ALA A 125 -7.15 1.76 12.81
N ARG A 126 -7.83 2.30 13.84
CA ARG A 126 -7.32 2.33 15.22
C ARG A 126 -7.07 0.93 15.77
N LYS A 127 -8.00 0.00 15.58
CA LYS A 127 -7.83 -1.40 16.02
C LYS A 127 -6.63 -2.04 15.34
N LEU A 128 -6.49 -1.87 14.02
CA LEU A 128 -5.36 -2.40 13.26
C LEU A 128 -4.03 -1.80 13.72
N VAL A 129 -3.97 -0.48 13.99
CA VAL A 129 -2.75 0.16 14.52
C VAL A 129 -2.39 -0.40 15.90
N ILE A 130 -3.36 -0.58 16.79
CA ILE A 130 -3.13 -1.17 18.12
C ILE A 130 -2.58 -2.58 17.97
N GLU A 131 -3.17 -3.40 17.11
CA GLU A 131 -2.73 -4.77 16.85
C GLU A 131 -1.29 -4.83 16.38
N ILE A 132 -0.95 -4.09 15.32
CA ILE A 132 0.43 -4.12 14.79
C ILE A 132 1.44 -3.42 15.70
N SER A 133 1.02 -2.56 16.61
CA SER A 133 1.92 -1.91 17.58
C SER A 133 2.55 -2.89 18.57
N GLY A 134 1.95 -4.06 18.76
CA GLY A 134 2.51 -5.16 19.55
C GLY A 134 3.70 -5.86 18.89
N LEU A 135 3.89 -5.68 17.59
CA LEU A 135 4.99 -6.32 16.85
C LEU A 135 6.33 -5.70 17.24
N GLN A 136 7.29 -6.54 17.60
CA GLN A 136 8.63 -6.12 17.98
C GLN A 136 9.57 -6.21 16.78
N ARG A 137 10.50 -5.26 16.69
CA ARG A 137 11.60 -5.33 15.74
C ARG A 137 12.58 -6.41 16.16
N GLN A 138 13.12 -7.11 15.17
CA GLN A 138 14.12 -8.16 15.36
C GLN A 138 15.40 -7.83 14.59
N PRO A 139 16.58 -8.29 15.05
CA PRO A 139 17.79 -8.15 14.28
C PRO A 139 17.72 -9.05 13.04
N VAL A 140 17.93 -8.47 11.87
CA VAL A 140 17.82 -9.13 10.57
C VAL A 140 19.02 -8.73 9.70
N ASP A 141 19.49 -9.65 8.89
CA ASP A 141 20.59 -9.37 7.98
C ASP A 141 20.23 -8.28 6.96
N VAL A 142 21.18 -7.39 6.71
CA VAL A 142 21.04 -6.24 5.78
C VAL A 142 20.69 -6.67 4.35
N SER A 143 21.02 -7.89 3.96
CA SER A 143 20.65 -8.46 2.65
C SER A 143 19.13 -8.55 2.40
N LYS A 144 18.33 -8.45 3.47
CA LYS A 144 16.85 -8.42 3.39
C LYS A 144 16.27 -7.06 3.09
N ILE A 145 17.08 -6.00 3.04
CA ILE A 145 16.61 -4.65 2.70
C ILE A 145 16.33 -4.57 1.20
N VAL A 146 15.13 -4.10 0.86
CA VAL A 146 14.78 -3.68 -0.50
C VAL A 146 14.81 -2.17 -0.56
N MET A 147 15.74 -1.63 -1.34
CA MET A 147 15.90 -0.20 -1.54
C MET A 147 15.33 0.20 -2.90
N ALA A 148 14.42 1.17 -2.89
CA ALA A 148 13.96 1.83 -4.10
C ALA A 148 14.76 3.11 -4.34
N ILE A 149 15.24 3.30 -5.56
CA ILE A 149 16.01 4.48 -5.98
C ILE A 149 15.18 5.23 -7.02
N LYS A 150 15.05 6.54 -6.84
CA LYS A 150 14.40 7.43 -7.82
C LYS A 150 15.25 8.68 -8.00
N CYS A 151 15.60 8.98 -9.24
CA CYS A 151 16.24 10.24 -9.60
C CYS A 151 15.21 11.36 -9.83
N GLY A 152 15.61 12.61 -9.59
CA GLY A 152 14.77 13.79 -9.86
C GLY A 152 14.78 14.24 -11.32
N ALA A 153 15.85 13.89 -12.06
CA ALA A 153 16.02 14.17 -13.48
C ALA A 153 16.80 13.03 -14.14
N SER A 154 16.52 12.79 -15.42
CA SER A 154 17.28 11.81 -16.22
C SER A 154 18.53 12.51 -16.76
N ASP A 155 19.63 12.37 -16.09
CA ASP A 155 20.94 12.80 -16.56
C ASP A 155 21.92 11.63 -16.62
N THR A 156 23.08 11.86 -17.25
CA THR A 156 24.09 10.82 -17.45
C THR A 156 24.60 10.26 -16.11
N LEU A 157 24.75 11.10 -15.11
CA LEU A 157 25.24 10.67 -13.78
C LEU A 157 24.20 9.79 -13.06
N SER A 158 22.93 10.20 -13.09
CA SER A 158 21.83 9.46 -12.47
C SER A 158 21.66 8.07 -13.09
N LEU A 159 21.68 8.00 -14.42
CA LEU A 159 21.46 6.73 -15.14
C LEU A 159 22.65 5.77 -15.01
N ILE A 160 23.89 6.28 -15.05
CA ILE A 160 25.07 5.42 -15.12
C ILE A 160 25.59 5.03 -13.73
N HIS A 161 25.54 5.94 -12.76
CA HIS A 161 26.22 5.75 -11.47
C HIS A 161 25.27 5.42 -10.32
N ILE A 162 24.01 5.82 -10.39
CA ILE A 162 23.06 5.65 -9.28
C ILE A 162 22.04 4.56 -9.57
N SER A 163 21.30 4.68 -10.69
CA SER A 163 20.17 3.81 -10.97
C SER A 163 20.54 2.53 -11.71
N GLU A 164 21.39 2.65 -12.73
CA GLU A 164 21.77 1.53 -13.60
C GLU A 164 23.27 1.58 -13.95
N PRO A 165 24.16 1.31 -13.01
CA PRO A 165 25.61 1.43 -13.24
C PRO A 165 26.14 0.49 -14.32
N THR A 166 25.40 -0.55 -14.66
CA THR A 166 25.80 -1.55 -15.68
C THR A 166 25.15 -1.31 -17.03
N ARG A 167 24.29 -0.32 -17.18
CA ARG A 167 23.60 -0.06 -18.44
C ARG A 167 24.51 0.78 -19.36
N PRO A 168 24.90 0.25 -20.54
CA PRO A 168 25.85 0.90 -21.43
C PRO A 168 25.26 2.07 -22.23
N GLU A 169 23.92 2.17 -22.30
CA GLU A 169 23.25 3.15 -23.14
C GLU A 169 22.26 4.00 -22.34
N PRO A 170 22.22 5.33 -22.59
CA PRO A 170 21.20 6.18 -22.00
C PRO A 170 19.82 5.82 -22.54
N ILE A 171 18.80 5.94 -21.72
CA ILE A 171 17.41 5.78 -22.16
C ILE A 171 17.10 6.93 -23.12
N SER A 172 16.82 6.62 -24.36
CA SER A 172 16.26 7.58 -25.32
C SER A 172 14.75 7.66 -25.13
N TYR A 173 14.20 8.86 -25.06
CA TYR A 173 12.78 9.14 -25.00
C TYR A 173 12.20 9.26 -26.40
#